data_c4ebdb9d79bd316c0ccdaedded856819
#
_entry.id   c4ebdb9d79bd316c0ccdaedded856819
#
_cell.length_a   1.000
_cell.length_b   1.000
_cell.length_c   1.000
_cell.angle_alpha   90.00
_cell.angle_beta   90.00
_cell.angle_gamma   90.00
#
_symmetry.space_group_name_H-M   'P 1'
#
loop_
_entity.id
_entity.type
_entity.pdbx_description
1 polymer ?
#
loop_
_entity_poly.entity_id
_entity_poly.type
_entity_poly.pdbx_seq_one_letter_code
_entity_poly.pdbx_strand_id
1 'polypeptide(L)'
;MKIRFLSPAAQELEDAFQWYEDQMSGLGYELIAEIYEAAHRIMAWPEAHPILGHTLRRCLIRRFPYGLIYGIEEQTIIVIAVAHLHRKPFYWTPRI
;
A
#
# COMPACT_ATOMS: atom_id res chain seq x y z
N MET A 1 -5.31 8.32 -14.91
CA MET A 1 -4.95 8.54 -13.50
C MET A 1 -3.59 7.95 -13.23
N LYS A 2 -2.80 8.62 -12.41
CA LYS A 2 -1.44 8.18 -12.05
C LYS A 2 -1.42 7.66 -10.63
N ILE A 3 -0.42 6.83 -10.31
CA ILE A 3 -0.17 6.39 -8.94
C ILE A 3 1.28 6.67 -8.58
N ARG A 4 1.51 7.16 -7.38
CA ARG A 4 2.83 7.50 -6.88
C ARG A 4 2.95 7.05 -5.44
N PHE A 5 4.08 6.42 -5.09
CA PHE A 5 4.37 6.02 -3.72
C PHE A 5 5.27 7.07 -3.08
N LEU A 6 4.92 7.52 -1.88
CA LEU A 6 5.83 8.34 -1.09
C LEU A 6 7.08 7.51 -0.74
N SER A 7 8.21 8.20 -0.55
CA SER A 7 9.45 7.51 -0.20
C SER A 7 9.32 6.55 0.99
N PRO A 8 8.66 6.93 2.10
CA PRO A 8 8.48 5.97 3.19
C PRO A 8 7.65 4.75 2.80
N ALA A 9 6.66 4.91 1.95
CA ALA A 9 5.84 3.79 1.48
C ALA A 9 6.66 2.86 0.58
N ALA A 10 7.46 3.43 -0.31
CA ALA A 10 8.34 2.65 -1.18
C ALA A 10 9.35 1.86 -0.36
N GLN A 11 9.88 2.47 0.70
CA GLN A 11 10.82 1.78 1.60
C GLN A 11 10.14 0.64 2.35
N GLU A 12 8.90 0.85 2.79
CA GLU A 12 8.14 -0.21 3.46
C GLU A 12 7.92 -1.40 2.52
N LEU A 13 7.64 -1.12 1.25
CA LEU A 13 7.47 -2.18 0.27
C LEU A 13 8.77 -2.94 0.07
N GLU A 14 9.88 -2.23 -0.06
CA GLU A 14 11.18 -2.86 -0.24
C GLU A 14 11.57 -3.72 0.97
N ASP A 15 11.33 -3.23 2.18
CA ASP A 15 11.62 -3.97 3.41
C ASP A 15 10.76 -5.24 3.50
N ALA A 16 9.47 -5.13 3.16
CA ALA A 16 8.58 -6.28 3.15
C ALA A 16 8.99 -7.30 2.09
N PHE A 17 9.34 -6.83 0.89
CA PHE A 17 9.85 -7.68 -0.18
C PHE A 17 11.05 -8.50 0.32
N GLN A 18 12.02 -7.82 0.90
CA GLN A 18 13.25 -8.48 1.35
C GLN A 18 12.97 -9.50 2.44
N TRP A 19 12.09 -9.15 3.37
CA TRP A 19 11.73 -10.07 4.45
C TRP A 19 11.13 -11.37 3.91
N TYR A 20 10.18 -11.28 2.97
CA TYR A 20 9.54 -12.46 2.39
C TYR A 20 10.49 -13.24 1.51
N GLU A 21 11.33 -12.55 0.75
CA GLU A 21 12.29 -13.21 -0.13
C GLU A 21 13.31 -14.01 0.69
N ASP A 22 13.68 -13.50 1.86
CA ASP A 22 14.58 -14.21 2.77
C ASP A 22 13.91 -15.45 3.40
N GLN A 23 12.59 -15.46 3.53
CA GLN A 23 11.86 -16.62 4.03
C GLN A 23 11.79 -17.73 2.99
N MET A 24 11.56 -17.38 1.73
CA MET A 24 11.43 -18.34 0.65
C MET A 24 11.68 -17.64 -0.68
N SER A 25 12.57 -18.18 -1.48
CA SER A 25 12.89 -17.63 -2.79
C SER A 25 11.62 -17.51 -3.64
N GLY A 26 11.39 -16.33 -4.18
CA GLY A 26 10.23 -16.02 -5.01
C GLY A 26 9.06 -15.42 -4.24
N LEU A 27 9.02 -15.56 -2.91
CA LEU A 27 7.87 -15.09 -2.13
C LEU A 27 7.77 -13.57 -2.13
N GLY A 28 8.90 -12.86 -2.12
CA GLY A 28 8.90 -11.41 -2.23
C GLY A 28 8.31 -10.94 -3.55
N TYR A 29 8.57 -11.67 -4.64
CA TYR A 29 7.99 -11.33 -5.95
C TYR A 29 6.49 -11.58 -5.97
N GLU A 30 6.00 -12.57 -5.24
CA GLU A 30 4.56 -12.79 -5.08
C GLU A 30 3.91 -11.63 -4.33
N LEU A 31 4.58 -11.09 -3.31
CA LEU A 31 4.12 -9.89 -2.63
C LEU A 31 4.00 -8.72 -3.60
N ILE A 32 5.04 -8.49 -4.42
CA ILE A 32 5.04 -7.40 -5.41
C ILE A 32 3.86 -7.55 -6.37
N ALA A 33 3.56 -8.77 -6.82
CA ALA A 33 2.44 -9.02 -7.71
C ALA A 33 1.10 -8.62 -7.06
N GLU A 34 0.93 -8.92 -5.77
CA GLU A 34 -0.29 -8.55 -5.06
C GLU A 34 -0.38 -7.04 -4.83
N ILE A 35 0.76 -6.37 -4.63
CA ILE A 35 0.80 -4.91 -4.52
C ILE A 35 0.36 -4.28 -5.86
N TYR A 36 0.87 -4.76 -6.98
CA TYR A 36 0.49 -4.25 -8.30
C TYR A 36 -1.00 -4.50 -8.57
N GLU A 37 -1.51 -5.66 -8.19
CA GLU A 37 -2.92 -5.99 -8.36
C GLU A 37 -3.80 -5.02 -7.54
N ALA A 38 -3.40 -4.75 -6.30
CA ALA A 38 -4.10 -3.78 -5.46
C ALA A 38 -4.05 -2.38 -6.07
N ALA A 39 -2.90 -1.97 -6.60
CA ALA A 39 -2.75 -0.67 -7.25
C ALA A 39 -3.70 -0.55 -8.45
N HIS A 40 -3.85 -1.62 -9.23
CA HIS A 40 -4.79 -1.64 -10.35
C HIS A 40 -6.24 -1.48 -9.87
N ARG A 41 -6.61 -2.14 -8.78
CA ARG A 41 -7.96 -2.00 -8.21
C ARG A 41 -8.21 -0.57 -7.72
N ILE A 42 -7.20 0.05 -7.11
CA ILE A 42 -7.31 1.44 -6.66
C ILE A 42 -7.51 2.37 -7.87
N MET A 43 -6.72 2.18 -8.93
CA MET A 43 -6.81 3.05 -10.10
C MET A 43 -8.14 2.87 -10.84
N ALA A 44 -8.70 1.66 -10.83
CA ALA A 44 -9.98 1.38 -11.47
C ALA A 44 -11.14 2.01 -10.68
N TRP A 45 -11.09 1.94 -9.35
CA TRP A 45 -12.18 2.40 -8.48
C TRP A 45 -11.61 3.11 -7.24
N PRO A 46 -11.03 4.30 -7.41
CA PRO A 46 -10.28 4.93 -6.31
C PRO A 46 -11.14 5.29 -5.10
N GLU A 47 -12.44 5.48 -5.28
CA GLU A 47 -13.33 5.85 -4.18
C GLU A 47 -14.12 4.68 -3.62
N ALA A 48 -13.87 3.45 -4.11
CA ALA A 48 -14.59 2.26 -3.66
C ALA A 48 -14.07 1.68 -2.35
N HIS A 49 -12.87 2.08 -1.92
CA HIS A 49 -12.25 1.51 -0.73
C HIS A 49 -12.56 2.34 0.52
N PRO A 50 -12.63 1.70 1.70
CA PRO A 50 -13.05 2.40 2.94
C PRO A 50 -12.16 3.58 3.29
N ILE A 51 -12.79 4.66 3.75
CA ILE A 51 -12.09 5.82 4.28
C ILE A 51 -11.54 5.45 5.65
N LEU A 52 -10.29 5.86 5.91
CA LEU A 52 -9.57 5.52 7.11
C LEU A 52 -8.97 6.79 7.72
N GLY A 53 -9.81 7.61 8.30
CA GLY A 53 -9.39 8.88 8.88
C GLY A 53 -9.03 9.92 7.83
N HIS A 54 -9.30 11.19 8.10
CA HIS A 54 -9.10 12.28 7.16
C HIS A 54 -9.76 11.96 5.83
N THR A 55 -9.03 12.05 4.73
CA THR A 55 -9.53 11.69 3.40
C THR A 55 -8.79 10.48 2.83
N LEU A 56 -8.05 9.77 3.68
CA LEU A 56 -7.29 8.61 3.23
C LEU A 56 -8.17 7.37 3.17
N ARG A 57 -7.80 6.45 2.29
CA ARG A 57 -8.48 5.18 2.12
C ARG A 57 -7.49 4.04 2.26
N ARG A 58 -8.02 2.85 2.53
CA ARG A 58 -7.20 1.64 2.65
C ARG A 58 -7.69 0.59 1.67
N CYS A 59 -6.76 0.05 0.89
CA CYS A 59 -7.00 -1.10 0.04
C CYS A 59 -6.16 -2.26 0.55
N LEU A 60 -6.83 -3.30 1.07
CA LEU A 60 -6.12 -4.50 1.53
C LEU A 60 -5.58 -5.27 0.33
N ILE A 61 -4.35 -5.76 0.43
CA ILE A 61 -3.84 -6.67 -0.59
C ILE A 61 -4.27 -8.09 -0.25
N ARG A 62 -4.21 -8.98 -1.23
CA ARG A 62 -4.56 -10.39 -1.04
C ARG A 62 -3.34 -11.17 -0.59
N ARG A 63 -3.56 -12.26 0.14
CA ARG A 63 -2.54 -13.25 0.57
C ARG A 63 -1.53 -12.78 1.61
N PHE A 64 -1.32 -11.49 1.75
CA PHE A 64 -0.32 -10.93 2.68
C PHE A 64 -0.99 -9.93 3.61
N PRO A 65 -0.53 -9.82 4.86
CA PRO A 65 -1.19 -8.97 5.86
C PRO A 65 -0.80 -7.49 5.73
N TYR A 66 -1.05 -6.91 4.55
CA TYR A 66 -0.73 -5.51 4.27
C TYR A 66 -1.91 -4.79 3.63
N GLY A 67 -1.92 -3.49 3.81
CA GLY A 67 -2.84 -2.61 3.11
C GLY A 67 -2.09 -1.43 2.51
N LEU A 68 -2.59 -0.93 1.39
CA LEU A 68 -2.12 0.32 0.81
C LEU A 68 -2.98 1.45 1.37
N ILE A 69 -2.34 2.38 2.06
CA ILE A 69 -3.00 3.59 2.56
C ILE A 69 -2.74 4.68 1.54
N TYR A 70 -3.81 5.27 1.00
CA TYR A 70 -3.64 6.22 -0.09
C TYR A 70 -4.62 7.37 0.00
N GLY A 71 -4.26 8.47 -0.63
CA GLY A 71 -5.14 9.61 -0.86
C GLY A 71 -5.25 9.90 -2.34
N ILE A 72 -6.23 10.70 -2.70
CA ILE A 72 -6.45 11.13 -4.07
C ILE A 72 -6.17 12.62 -4.11
N GLU A 73 -5.25 13.03 -4.97
CA GLU A 73 -4.89 14.42 -5.15
C GLU A 73 -4.94 14.73 -6.63
N GLU A 74 -5.96 15.47 -7.04
CA GLU A 74 -6.25 15.76 -8.43
C GLU A 74 -6.41 14.44 -9.20
N GLN A 75 -5.57 14.17 -10.20
CA GLN A 75 -5.65 12.94 -11.00
C GLN A 75 -4.59 11.91 -10.57
N THR A 76 -4.08 12.05 -9.33
CA THR A 76 -2.99 11.19 -8.84
C THR A 76 -3.40 10.49 -7.57
N ILE A 77 -3.16 9.18 -7.52
CA ILE A 77 -3.24 8.38 -6.29
C ILE A 77 -1.89 8.51 -5.60
N ILE A 78 -1.90 8.94 -4.34
CA ILE A 78 -0.68 9.04 -3.54
C ILE A 78 -0.71 7.93 -2.49
N VAL A 79 0.18 6.96 -2.61
CA VAL A 79 0.29 5.89 -1.60
C VAL A 79 1.16 6.40 -0.46
N ILE A 80 0.54 6.58 0.70
CA ILE A 80 1.16 7.15 1.90
C ILE A 80 1.94 6.06 2.65
N ALA A 81 1.41 4.84 2.66
CA ALA A 81 2.00 3.76 3.42
C ALA A 81 1.68 2.40 2.82
N VAL A 82 2.64 1.49 2.91
CA VAL A 82 2.42 0.05 2.71
C VAL A 82 2.43 -0.51 4.14
N ALA A 83 1.25 -0.66 4.71
CA ALA A 83 1.07 -0.85 6.14
C ALA A 83 0.78 -2.30 6.50
N HIS A 84 1.68 -2.90 7.29
CA HIS A 84 1.39 -4.20 7.90
C HIS A 84 0.20 -4.05 8.83
N LEU A 85 -0.76 -4.96 8.76
CA LEU A 85 -2.03 -4.84 9.49
C LEU A 85 -1.88 -4.90 11.01
N HIS A 86 -0.74 -5.40 11.52
CA HIS A 86 -0.47 -5.49 12.95
C HIS A 86 0.35 -4.30 13.49
N ARG A 87 0.70 -3.34 12.65
CA ARG A 87 1.37 -2.14 13.12
C ARG A 87 0.37 -1.23 13.83
N LYS A 88 0.89 -0.32 14.66
CA LYS A 88 0.08 0.68 15.35
C LYS A 88 -0.78 1.44 14.33
N PRO A 89 -2.10 1.53 14.54
CA PRO A 89 -2.96 2.28 13.62
C PRO A 89 -2.51 3.73 13.49
N PHE A 90 -2.64 4.27 12.26
CA PHE A 90 -2.36 5.67 11.97
C PHE A 90 -0.89 6.08 12.19
N TYR A 91 0.03 5.11 12.20
CA TYR A 91 1.46 5.44 12.37
C TYR A 91 1.98 6.32 11.22
N TRP A 92 1.29 6.32 10.09
CA TRP A 92 1.65 7.11 8.90
C TRP A 92 1.23 8.57 9.00
N THR A 93 0.50 8.98 10.06
CA THR A 93 -0.03 10.33 10.19
C THR A 93 1.00 11.44 9.97
N PRO A 94 2.26 11.32 10.47
CA PRO A 94 3.26 12.36 10.21
C PRO A 94 3.62 12.56 8.73
N ARG A 95 3.17 11.66 7.86
CA ARG A 95 3.49 11.74 6.42
C ARG A 95 2.52 12.62 5.64
N ILE A 96 1.43 13.03 6.26
CA ILE A 96 0.38 13.82 5.60
C ILE A 96 0.32 15.24 6.14
#